data_5b19e934358727862b3919136a309024
#
_entry.id   5b19e934358727862b3919136a309024
#
_cell.length_a   1.000
_cell.length_b   1.000
_cell.length_c   1.000
_cell.angle_alpha   90.00
_cell.angle_beta   90.00
_cell.angle_gamma   90.00
#
_symmetry.space_group_name_H-M   'P 1'
#
loop_
_entity.id
_entity.type
_entity.pdbx_description
1 polymer ?
#
loop_
_entity_poly.entity_id
_entity_poly.type
_entity_poly.pdbx_seq_one_letter_code
_entity_poly.pdbx_strand_id
1 'polypeptide(L)'
;MIDIKGVDSNTHLMSGDLIILNGPSSAGKSTVVREMQKLWPRPLYAVGIDTVFAGWPERFVLDHNESDPMKEAEALRIVAGLGPAPSWVPKLSDTFLAISRHALKSWATMNQEGIDVVIDHCIIEPTVREQAQDLLVDAFWVGVMCDIEELIRREAVRGDRYVGFASGTSAVVHQGMNYNMVIDTTSTSPEELAQLIFDALLHR
;
A
#
# COMPACT_ATOMS: atom_id res chain seq x y z
N MET A 1 -33.56 20.80 -7.66
CA MET A 1 -32.58 21.80 -7.19
C MET A 1 -32.46 21.60 -5.69
N ILE A 2 -31.39 20.93 -5.24
CA ILE A 2 -31.17 20.64 -3.81
C ILE A 2 -30.53 21.88 -3.22
N ASP A 3 -31.18 22.48 -2.23
CA ASP A 3 -30.72 23.69 -1.53
C ASP A 3 -29.57 23.31 -0.56
N ILE A 4 -28.36 23.64 -0.92
CA ILE A 4 -27.16 23.43 -0.09
C ILE A 4 -26.88 24.72 0.72
N LYS A 5 -27.86 25.15 1.51
CA LYS A 5 -27.67 26.22 2.49
C LYS A 5 -27.62 25.63 3.89
N GLY A 6 -26.44 25.60 4.48
CA GLY A 6 -26.25 25.27 5.89
C GLY A 6 -25.03 24.43 6.22
N VAL A 7 -23.90 24.64 5.54
CA VAL A 7 -22.63 24.18 6.09
C VAL A 7 -21.99 25.40 6.78
N ASP A 8 -22.04 25.40 8.10
CA ASP A 8 -21.31 26.36 8.92
C ASP A 8 -19.81 26.26 8.58
N SER A 9 -19.26 27.33 8.02
CA SER A 9 -17.87 27.44 7.58
C SER A 9 -16.84 27.50 8.74
N ASN A 10 -17.22 27.09 9.94
CA ASN A 10 -16.40 27.19 11.15
C ASN A 10 -16.29 25.88 11.95
N THR A 11 -16.70 24.76 11.38
CA THR A 11 -16.32 23.45 11.91
C THR A 11 -14.88 23.19 11.42
N HIS A 12 -13.88 23.29 12.29
CA HIS A 12 -12.63 22.58 12.12
C HIS A 12 -13.01 21.11 11.96
N LEU A 13 -13.08 20.63 10.72
CA LEU A 13 -13.20 19.20 10.44
C LEU A 13 -12.01 18.55 11.13
N MET A 14 -12.29 17.76 12.16
CA MET A 14 -11.25 16.91 12.75
C MET A 14 -10.72 16.05 11.61
N SER A 15 -9.38 15.93 11.49
CA SER A 15 -8.79 15.01 10.51
C SER A 15 -9.37 13.62 10.68
N GLY A 16 -9.55 12.90 9.60
CA GLY A 16 -9.97 11.50 9.64
C GLY A 16 -8.86 10.60 10.22
N ASP A 17 -9.14 9.33 10.35
CA ASP A 17 -8.11 8.34 10.62
C ASP A 17 -7.30 8.07 9.34
N LEU A 18 -5.97 8.03 9.45
CA LEU A 18 -5.07 7.70 8.36
C LEU A 18 -4.24 6.48 8.75
N ILE A 19 -4.46 5.37 8.05
CA ILE A 19 -3.81 4.10 8.34
C ILE A 19 -3.04 3.63 7.11
N ILE A 20 -1.84 3.11 7.31
CA ILE A 20 -1.04 2.51 6.24
C ILE A 20 -0.70 1.09 6.62
N LEU A 21 -1.12 0.13 5.80
CA LEU A 21 -0.67 -1.25 5.85
C LEU A 21 0.48 -1.42 4.86
N ASN A 22 1.69 -1.60 5.36
CA ASN A 22 2.86 -1.87 4.52
C ASN A 22 3.37 -3.29 4.71
N GLY A 23 3.53 -4.01 3.62
CA GLY A 23 3.99 -5.39 3.64
C GLY A 23 4.18 -5.97 2.24
N PRO A 24 4.75 -7.18 2.11
CA PRO A 24 5.07 -7.75 0.81
C PRO A 24 3.84 -8.07 -0.05
N SER A 25 4.09 -8.35 -1.32
CA SER A 25 3.07 -8.93 -2.19
C SER A 25 2.53 -10.23 -1.57
N SER A 26 1.25 -10.48 -1.74
CA SER A 26 0.56 -11.67 -1.22
C SER A 26 0.49 -11.81 0.32
N ALA A 27 0.89 -10.79 1.08
CA ALA A 27 0.80 -10.80 2.55
C ALA A 27 -0.63 -10.69 3.11
N GLY A 28 -1.66 -10.58 2.29
CA GLY A 28 -3.05 -10.51 2.77
C GLY A 28 -3.53 -9.12 3.20
N LYS A 29 -2.76 -8.06 2.98
CA LYS A 29 -3.12 -6.68 3.33
C LYS A 29 -4.52 -6.27 2.88
N SER A 30 -4.82 -6.47 1.59
CA SER A 30 -6.13 -6.11 1.02
C SER A 30 -7.29 -6.91 1.64
N THR A 31 -7.03 -8.09 2.18
CA THR A 31 -8.03 -8.86 2.91
C THR A 31 -8.28 -8.27 4.28
N VAL A 32 -7.22 -7.91 5.02
CA VAL A 32 -7.33 -7.19 6.30
C VAL A 32 -8.04 -5.86 6.11
N VAL A 33 -7.71 -5.09 5.07
CA VAL A 33 -8.39 -3.82 4.74
C VAL A 33 -9.90 -4.01 4.56
N ARG A 34 -10.33 -5.07 3.85
CA ARG A 34 -11.76 -5.37 3.69
C ARG A 34 -12.46 -5.69 5.01
N GLU A 35 -11.79 -6.39 5.92
CA GLU A 35 -12.33 -6.65 7.25
C GLU A 35 -12.36 -5.36 8.11
N MET A 36 -11.34 -4.51 8.03
CA MET A 36 -11.37 -3.18 8.64
C MET A 36 -12.57 -2.35 8.16
N GLN A 37 -12.85 -2.34 6.85
CA GLN A 37 -14.00 -1.62 6.30
C GLN A 37 -15.36 -2.11 6.84
N LYS A 38 -15.48 -3.37 7.25
CA LYS A 38 -16.69 -3.91 7.88
C LYS A 38 -16.86 -3.45 9.32
N LEU A 39 -15.76 -3.25 10.02
CA LEU A 39 -15.73 -2.85 11.44
C LEU A 39 -15.82 -1.34 11.62
N TRP A 40 -15.39 -0.56 10.62
CA TRP A 40 -15.24 0.88 10.76
C TRP A 40 -16.59 1.59 10.93
N PRO A 41 -16.72 2.50 11.91
CA PRO A 41 -18.01 3.13 12.19
C PRO A 41 -18.44 4.19 11.15
N ARG A 42 -17.51 4.61 10.31
CA ARG A 42 -17.68 5.57 9.21
C ARG A 42 -17.17 4.97 7.90
N PRO A 43 -17.44 5.54 6.73
CA PRO A 43 -16.82 5.08 5.50
C PRO A 43 -15.28 5.16 5.59
N LEU A 44 -14.61 4.00 5.55
CA LEU A 44 -13.16 3.90 5.47
C LEU A 44 -12.76 3.76 3.99
N TYR A 45 -12.18 4.82 3.44
CA TYR A 45 -11.79 4.85 2.03
C TYR A 45 -10.48 4.09 1.81
N ALA A 46 -10.54 3.00 1.07
CA ALA A 46 -9.39 2.15 0.79
C ALA A 46 -8.73 2.54 -0.54
N VAL A 47 -7.43 2.81 -0.48
CA VAL A 47 -6.58 3.14 -1.63
C VAL A 47 -5.27 2.37 -1.52
N GLY A 48 -4.42 2.41 -2.55
CA GLY A 48 -3.12 1.77 -2.48
C GLY A 48 -2.35 1.79 -3.77
N ILE A 49 -1.18 1.15 -3.74
CA ILE A 49 -0.28 1.12 -4.90
C ILE A 49 -0.91 0.43 -6.11
N ASP A 50 -1.77 -0.57 -5.90
CA ASP A 50 -2.47 -1.25 -6.99
C ASP A 50 -3.39 -0.29 -7.77
N THR A 51 -3.96 0.73 -7.12
CA THR A 51 -4.74 1.79 -7.79
C THR A 51 -3.87 2.63 -8.71
N VAL A 52 -2.63 2.90 -8.31
CA VAL A 52 -1.65 3.63 -9.13
C VAL A 52 -1.19 2.77 -10.30
N PHE A 53 -0.89 1.49 -10.07
CA PHE A 53 -0.52 0.54 -11.12
C PHE A 53 -1.64 0.32 -12.15
N ALA A 54 -2.89 0.29 -11.72
CA ALA A 54 -4.05 0.10 -12.62
C ALA A 54 -4.17 1.22 -13.68
N GLY A 55 -3.65 2.41 -13.39
CA GLY A 55 -3.58 3.51 -14.34
C GLY A 55 -2.35 3.48 -15.26
N TRP A 56 -1.40 2.58 -15.03
CA TRP A 56 -0.16 2.51 -15.81
C TRP A 56 -0.37 1.70 -17.09
N PRO A 57 0.06 2.19 -18.28
CA PRO A 57 -0.12 1.45 -19.52
C PRO A 57 0.76 0.20 -19.58
N GLU A 58 0.17 -0.96 -19.85
CA GLU A 58 0.89 -2.25 -19.93
C GLU A 58 2.09 -2.21 -20.87
N ARG A 59 1.98 -1.49 -22.01
CA ARG A 59 3.07 -1.34 -22.97
C ARG A 59 4.35 -0.70 -22.40
N PHE A 60 4.28 -0.07 -21.22
CA PHE A 60 5.41 0.49 -20.48
C PHE A 60 5.81 -0.36 -19.27
N VAL A 61 5.42 -1.63 -19.24
CA VAL A 61 5.96 -2.62 -18.32
C VAL A 61 6.89 -3.51 -19.11
N LEU A 62 8.17 -3.55 -18.73
CA LEU A 62 9.19 -4.38 -19.37
C LEU A 62 9.60 -5.52 -18.44
N ASP A 63 9.47 -6.74 -18.92
CA ASP A 63 9.97 -7.93 -18.22
C ASP A 63 11.51 -7.91 -18.15
N HIS A 64 12.08 -8.70 -17.24
CA HIS A 64 13.53 -8.77 -17.00
C HIS A 64 14.36 -9.15 -18.24
N ASN A 65 13.73 -9.83 -19.21
CA ASN A 65 14.36 -10.22 -20.48
C ASN A 65 14.07 -9.25 -21.63
N GLU A 66 13.26 -8.22 -21.42
CA GLU A 66 12.88 -7.29 -22.48
C GLU A 66 13.78 -6.05 -22.46
N SER A 67 14.11 -5.55 -23.65
CA SER A 67 14.77 -4.27 -23.87
C SER A 67 14.07 -3.53 -24.99
N ASP A 68 13.62 -2.32 -24.71
CA ASP A 68 13.03 -1.42 -25.69
C ASP A 68 13.56 0.00 -25.41
N PRO A 69 14.57 0.45 -26.19
CA PRO A 69 15.19 1.76 -25.98
C PRO A 69 14.22 2.94 -26.05
N MET A 70 13.10 2.79 -26.77
CA MET A 70 12.07 3.83 -26.88
C MET A 70 11.22 3.97 -25.63
N LYS A 71 11.16 2.95 -24.79
CA LYS A 71 10.35 2.89 -23.57
C LYS A 71 11.20 2.90 -22.29
N GLU A 72 12.49 2.62 -22.39
CA GLU A 72 13.34 2.27 -21.24
C GLU A 72 13.37 3.33 -20.14
N ALA A 73 13.36 4.61 -20.50
CA ALA A 73 13.38 5.71 -19.55
C ALA A 73 12.06 5.84 -18.75
N GLU A 74 10.93 5.46 -19.35
CA GLU A 74 9.59 5.60 -18.76
C GLU A 74 9.01 4.26 -18.29
N ALA A 75 9.65 3.13 -18.58
CA ALA A 75 9.12 1.82 -18.29
C ALA A 75 9.25 1.44 -16.81
N LEU A 76 8.25 0.73 -16.30
CA LEU A 76 8.40 -0.11 -15.12
C LEU A 76 9.16 -1.37 -15.53
N ARG A 77 10.31 -1.60 -14.94
CA ARG A 77 11.13 -2.78 -15.24
C ARG A 77 11.01 -3.81 -14.13
N ILE A 78 10.84 -5.06 -14.50
CA ILE A 78 10.93 -6.17 -13.56
C ILE A 78 12.40 -6.57 -13.47
N VAL A 79 12.98 -6.45 -12.28
CA VAL A 79 14.39 -6.73 -12.03
C VAL A 79 14.55 -7.78 -10.94
N ALA A 80 15.73 -8.42 -10.89
CA ALA A 80 16.03 -9.39 -9.85
C ALA A 80 15.95 -8.75 -8.46
N GLY A 81 15.25 -9.41 -7.55
CA GLY A 81 15.14 -9.07 -6.14
C GLY A 81 16.17 -9.81 -5.27
N LEU A 82 16.16 -9.53 -3.97
CA LEU A 82 17.12 -10.09 -3.00
C LEU A 82 16.58 -11.35 -2.28
N GLY A 83 15.32 -11.72 -2.49
CA GLY A 83 14.72 -12.89 -1.85
C GLY A 83 15.15 -14.23 -2.44
N PRO A 84 14.64 -15.36 -1.90
CA PRO A 84 14.79 -16.69 -2.50
C PRO A 84 14.29 -16.72 -3.94
N ALA A 85 14.96 -17.44 -4.83
CA ALA A 85 14.58 -17.52 -6.25
C ALA A 85 13.33 -18.40 -6.48
N PRO A 86 12.42 -18.03 -7.40
CA PRO A 86 12.45 -16.79 -8.18
C PRO A 86 12.17 -15.55 -7.32
N SER A 87 12.88 -14.46 -7.58
CA SER A 87 12.78 -13.24 -6.78
C SER A 87 12.85 -12.02 -7.70
N TRP A 88 11.75 -11.27 -7.76
CA TRP A 88 11.58 -10.14 -8.65
C TRP A 88 10.96 -8.94 -7.94
N VAL A 89 11.39 -7.74 -8.31
CA VAL A 89 10.82 -6.46 -7.86
C VAL A 89 10.62 -5.52 -9.04
N PRO A 90 9.60 -4.65 -9.02
CA PRO A 90 9.49 -3.57 -9.99
C PRO A 90 10.52 -2.48 -9.67
N LYS A 91 11.30 -2.06 -10.66
CA LYS A 91 12.06 -0.81 -10.64
C LYS A 91 11.20 0.27 -11.27
N LEU A 92 10.90 1.31 -10.50
CA LEU A 92 9.98 2.36 -10.88
C LEU A 92 10.68 3.43 -11.73
N SER A 93 10.03 3.94 -12.77
CA SER A 93 10.49 5.10 -13.54
C SER A 93 10.25 6.40 -12.78
N ASP A 94 10.94 7.48 -13.17
CA ASP A 94 10.76 8.81 -12.57
C ASP A 94 9.32 9.30 -12.72
N THR A 95 8.68 9.05 -13.86
CA THR A 95 7.27 9.37 -14.08
C THR A 95 6.36 8.61 -13.11
N PHE A 96 6.59 7.32 -12.90
CA PHE A 96 5.81 6.54 -11.93
C PHE A 96 6.04 7.03 -10.49
N LEU A 97 7.27 7.34 -10.12
CA LEU A 97 7.60 7.92 -8.81
C LEU A 97 6.88 9.27 -8.58
N ALA A 98 6.82 10.11 -9.61
CA ALA A 98 6.08 11.37 -9.54
C ALA A 98 4.57 11.13 -9.34
N ILE A 99 3.97 10.18 -10.08
CA ILE A 99 2.55 9.81 -9.93
C ILE A 99 2.29 9.27 -8.52
N SER A 100 3.13 8.37 -8.00
CA SER A 100 3.03 7.82 -6.65
C SER A 100 3.05 8.91 -5.59
N ARG A 101 3.97 9.87 -5.72
CA ARG A 101 4.04 11.03 -4.82
C ARG A 101 2.76 11.88 -4.83
N HIS A 102 2.19 12.10 -6.00
CA HIS A 102 0.93 12.86 -6.10
C HIS A 102 -0.27 12.09 -5.56
N ALA A 103 -0.29 10.77 -5.71
CA ALA A 103 -1.29 9.92 -5.08
C ALA A 103 -1.21 10.02 -3.54
N LEU A 104 -0.02 9.88 -2.95
CA LEU A 104 0.21 10.05 -1.51
C LEU A 104 -0.28 11.41 -1.00
N LYS A 105 0.03 12.50 -1.73
CA LYS A 105 -0.45 13.85 -1.38
C LYS A 105 -1.98 13.94 -1.43
N SER A 106 -2.60 13.36 -2.45
CA SER A 106 -4.06 13.35 -2.58
C SER A 106 -4.71 12.63 -1.40
N TRP A 107 -4.17 11.48 -0.99
CA TRP A 107 -4.69 10.72 0.15
C TRP A 107 -4.50 11.45 1.47
N ALA A 108 -3.36 12.12 1.66
CA ALA A 108 -3.14 12.99 2.81
C ALA A 108 -4.15 14.16 2.86
N THR A 109 -4.42 14.79 1.72
CA THR A 109 -5.42 15.88 1.64
C THR A 109 -6.82 15.38 1.99
N MET A 110 -7.24 14.22 1.46
CA MET A 110 -8.53 13.62 1.82
C MET A 110 -8.66 13.41 3.33
N ASN A 111 -7.60 12.91 3.96
CA ASN A 111 -7.58 12.72 5.41
C ASN A 111 -7.70 14.05 6.19
N GLN A 112 -6.99 15.09 5.76
CA GLN A 112 -7.07 16.44 6.36
C GLN A 112 -8.47 17.04 6.25
N GLU A 113 -9.24 16.63 5.25
CA GLU A 113 -10.67 17.02 5.08
C GLU A 113 -11.64 16.13 5.87
N GLY A 114 -11.15 15.27 6.76
CA GLY A 114 -11.96 14.46 7.66
C GLY A 114 -12.40 13.10 7.11
N ILE A 115 -11.82 12.67 5.98
CA ILE A 115 -12.09 11.35 5.39
C ILE A 115 -11.16 10.33 6.05
N ASP A 116 -11.73 9.21 6.55
CA ASP A 116 -10.95 8.08 7.02
C ASP A 116 -10.33 7.35 5.82
N VAL A 117 -9.02 7.20 5.82
CA VAL A 117 -8.27 6.61 4.71
C VAL A 117 -7.42 5.45 5.19
N VAL A 118 -7.51 4.30 4.51
CA VAL A 118 -6.56 3.20 4.67
C VAL A 118 -5.80 2.99 3.37
N ILE A 119 -4.47 2.95 3.47
CA ILE A 119 -3.56 2.81 2.35
C ILE A 119 -2.95 1.40 2.37
N ASP A 120 -3.31 0.56 1.39
CA ASP A 120 -2.67 -0.75 1.13
C ASP A 120 -1.43 -0.54 0.27
N HIS A 121 -0.26 -0.64 0.87
CA HIS A 121 0.99 -0.36 0.16
C HIS A 121 2.02 -1.50 0.27
N CYS A 122 2.94 -1.52 -0.68
CA CYS A 122 4.14 -2.33 -0.69
C CYS A 122 5.32 -1.41 -1.03
N ILE A 123 5.86 -0.75 -0.02
CA ILE A 123 6.90 0.29 -0.18
C ILE A 123 8.26 -0.40 -0.28
N ILE A 124 8.77 -0.55 -1.49
CA ILE A 124 10.06 -1.20 -1.79
C ILE A 124 11.14 -0.21 -2.21
N GLU A 125 10.74 0.95 -2.75
CA GLU A 125 11.66 1.98 -3.21
C GLU A 125 11.98 2.97 -2.09
N PRO A 126 13.26 3.26 -1.82
CA PRO A 126 13.66 4.22 -0.79
C PRO A 126 13.04 5.61 -0.97
N THR A 127 12.99 6.09 -2.21
CA THR A 127 12.37 7.39 -2.53
C THR A 127 10.89 7.45 -2.18
N VAL A 128 10.13 6.37 -2.47
CA VAL A 128 8.71 6.30 -2.10
C VAL A 128 8.54 6.25 -0.58
N ARG A 129 9.43 5.54 0.12
CA ARG A 129 9.44 5.49 1.59
C ARG A 129 9.62 6.87 2.21
N GLU A 130 10.65 7.59 1.79
CA GLU A 130 10.93 8.94 2.27
C GLU A 130 9.74 9.87 2.01
N GLN A 131 9.21 9.85 0.79
CA GLN A 131 8.03 10.64 0.43
C GLN A 131 6.80 10.28 1.27
N ALA A 132 6.55 9.01 1.53
CA ALA A 132 5.42 8.57 2.33
C ALA A 132 5.58 8.99 3.81
N GLN A 133 6.77 8.86 4.38
CA GLN A 133 7.06 9.29 5.75
C GLN A 133 6.91 10.80 5.91
N ASP A 134 7.34 11.59 4.92
CA ASP A 134 7.24 13.05 4.95
C ASP A 134 5.80 13.56 4.76
N LEU A 135 5.02 12.90 3.92
CA LEU A 135 3.67 13.34 3.55
C LEU A 135 2.58 12.82 4.49
N LEU A 136 2.82 11.71 5.16
CA LEU A 136 1.85 10.98 5.96
C LEU A 136 2.32 10.87 7.42
N VAL A 137 2.81 12.00 7.98
CA VAL A 137 3.44 12.07 9.31
C VAL A 137 2.51 11.64 10.45
N ASP A 138 1.21 11.89 10.31
CA ASP A 138 0.19 11.56 11.31
C ASP A 138 -0.45 10.17 11.09
N ALA A 139 0.02 9.41 10.09
CA ALA A 139 -0.53 8.11 9.79
C ALA A 139 -0.18 7.07 10.86
N PHE A 140 -1.10 6.14 11.07
CA PHE A 140 -0.86 4.93 11.84
C PHE A 140 -0.26 3.85 10.94
N TRP A 141 1.03 3.60 11.11
CA TRP A 141 1.79 2.67 10.30
C TRP A 141 1.70 1.25 10.84
N VAL A 142 1.18 0.33 10.03
CA VAL A 142 1.07 -1.09 10.34
C VAL A 142 2.00 -1.88 9.44
N GLY A 143 2.98 -2.55 10.03
CA GLY A 143 3.84 -3.52 9.35
C GLY A 143 3.13 -4.87 9.24
N VAL A 144 2.94 -5.35 8.02
CA VAL A 144 2.25 -6.64 7.77
C VAL A 144 3.29 -7.70 7.42
N MET A 145 3.54 -8.58 8.38
CA MET A 145 4.43 -9.73 8.24
C MET A 145 3.68 -10.97 7.74
N CYS A 146 4.42 -11.84 7.09
CA CYS A 146 3.96 -13.18 6.71
C CYS A 146 5.16 -14.03 6.38
N ASP A 147 5.12 -15.31 6.75
CA ASP A 147 6.19 -16.27 6.43
C ASP A 147 6.39 -16.40 4.93
N ILE A 148 7.65 -16.52 4.51
CA ILE A 148 8.02 -16.55 3.09
C ILE A 148 7.39 -17.73 2.35
N GLU A 149 7.30 -18.89 2.99
CA GLU A 149 6.69 -20.08 2.39
C GLU A 149 5.19 -19.86 2.15
N GLU A 150 4.52 -19.22 3.11
CA GLU A 150 3.10 -18.88 2.99
C GLU A 150 2.87 -17.79 1.92
N LEU A 151 3.74 -16.80 1.82
CA LEU A 151 3.69 -15.79 0.76
C LEU A 151 3.78 -16.42 -0.63
N ILE A 152 4.75 -17.32 -0.85
CA ILE A 152 4.94 -18.04 -2.12
C ILE A 152 3.73 -18.92 -2.43
N ARG A 153 3.21 -19.62 -1.42
CA ARG A 153 1.99 -20.45 -1.58
C ARG A 153 0.78 -19.61 -1.98
N ARG A 154 0.57 -18.45 -1.33
CA ARG A 154 -0.54 -17.54 -1.64
C ARG A 154 -0.40 -16.94 -3.04
N GLU A 155 0.82 -16.55 -3.42
CA GLU A 155 1.09 -16.02 -4.77
C GLU A 155 0.74 -17.04 -5.85
N ALA A 156 1.16 -18.30 -5.68
CA ALA A 156 0.87 -19.38 -6.61
C ALA A 156 -0.63 -19.67 -6.77
N VAL A 157 -1.40 -19.62 -5.68
CA VAL A 157 -2.86 -19.83 -5.70
C VAL A 157 -3.60 -18.66 -6.36
N ARG A 158 -3.11 -17.45 -6.15
CA ARG A 158 -3.74 -16.23 -6.65
C ARG A 158 -3.70 -16.11 -8.18
N GLY A 159 -2.57 -16.44 -8.80
CA GLY A 159 -2.42 -16.54 -10.26
C GLY A 159 -2.48 -15.22 -11.06
N ASP A 160 -2.75 -14.09 -10.41
CA ASP A 160 -2.85 -12.75 -11.03
C ASP A 160 -1.60 -11.87 -10.75
N ARG A 161 -0.57 -12.44 -10.16
CA ARG A 161 0.68 -11.77 -9.82
C ARG A 161 1.86 -12.37 -10.57
N TYR A 162 2.88 -11.55 -10.78
CA TYR A 162 4.14 -12.00 -11.33
C TYR A 162 4.83 -12.93 -10.32
N VAL A 163 5.05 -14.19 -10.71
CA VAL A 163 5.65 -15.22 -9.83
C VAL A 163 7.04 -14.76 -9.37
N GLY A 164 7.26 -14.72 -8.06
CA GLY A 164 8.48 -14.25 -7.43
C GLY A 164 8.41 -12.82 -6.88
N PHE A 165 7.30 -12.08 -7.06
CA PHE A 165 7.11 -10.78 -6.41
C PHE A 165 6.99 -10.90 -4.89
N ALA A 166 6.33 -11.95 -4.40
CA ALA A 166 6.25 -12.23 -2.97
C ALA A 166 7.65 -12.35 -2.36
N SER A 167 8.52 -13.14 -2.99
CA SER A 167 9.91 -13.34 -2.56
C SER A 167 10.73 -12.04 -2.63
N GLY A 168 10.68 -11.34 -3.77
CA GLY A 168 11.46 -10.12 -3.96
C GLY A 168 11.03 -8.99 -3.04
N THR A 169 9.73 -8.77 -2.89
CA THR A 169 9.21 -7.68 -2.04
C THR A 169 9.41 -7.95 -0.55
N SER A 170 9.32 -9.23 -0.10
CA SER A 170 9.54 -9.58 1.31
C SER A 170 10.95 -9.23 1.81
N ALA A 171 11.94 -9.32 0.93
CA ALA A 171 13.33 -9.04 1.29
C ALA A 171 13.62 -7.55 1.57
N VAL A 172 12.78 -6.63 1.07
CA VAL A 172 13.09 -5.20 1.08
C VAL A 172 12.01 -4.31 1.71
N VAL A 173 10.75 -4.73 1.72
CA VAL A 173 9.59 -3.89 2.07
C VAL A 173 9.63 -3.30 3.48
N HIS A 174 10.29 -3.97 4.42
CA HIS A 174 10.40 -3.54 5.82
C HIS A 174 11.70 -2.80 6.14
N GLN A 175 12.62 -2.70 5.17
CA GLN A 175 13.91 -2.04 5.40
C GLN A 175 13.74 -0.54 5.63
N GLY A 176 14.25 -0.05 6.77
CA GLY A 176 14.19 1.37 7.14
C GLY A 176 12.78 1.88 7.47
N MET A 177 11.83 0.97 7.76
CA MET A 177 10.48 1.32 8.19
C MET A 177 10.37 1.34 9.70
N ASN A 178 9.62 2.30 10.21
CA ASN A 178 9.17 2.36 11.61
C ASN A 178 7.66 2.18 11.62
N TYR A 179 7.17 1.24 12.43
CA TYR A 179 5.76 0.94 12.54
C TYR A 179 5.23 1.27 13.94
N ASN A 180 4.01 1.77 14.01
CA ASN A 180 3.27 1.90 15.27
C ASN A 180 2.81 0.54 15.77
N MET A 181 2.52 -0.38 14.81
CA MET A 181 2.08 -1.73 15.10
C MET A 181 2.63 -2.71 14.05
N VAL A 182 2.86 -3.95 14.45
CA VAL A 182 3.20 -5.05 13.54
C VAL A 182 2.18 -6.15 13.72
N ILE A 183 1.67 -6.68 12.61
CA ILE A 183 0.75 -7.81 12.56
C ILE A 183 1.34 -8.95 11.74
N ASP A 184 0.98 -10.19 12.07
CA ASP A 184 1.39 -11.38 11.33
C ASP A 184 0.16 -12.08 10.75
N THR A 185 0.14 -12.20 9.43
CA THR A 185 -0.95 -12.81 8.67
C THR A 185 -0.72 -14.29 8.38
N THR A 186 0.38 -14.87 8.82
CA THR A 186 0.72 -16.27 8.55
C THR A 186 -0.38 -17.22 9.07
N SER A 187 -0.80 -16.99 10.32
CA SER A 187 -1.74 -17.88 11.02
C SER A 187 -2.93 -17.17 11.68
N THR A 188 -2.90 -15.82 11.74
CA THR A 188 -3.98 -15.04 12.37
C THR A 188 -5.04 -14.68 11.33
N SER A 189 -6.30 -14.76 11.69
CA SER A 189 -7.40 -14.45 10.77
C SER A 189 -7.44 -12.95 10.43
N PRO A 190 -7.88 -12.59 9.21
CA PRO A 190 -8.01 -11.18 8.82
C PRO A 190 -8.97 -10.39 9.72
N GLU A 191 -10.02 -11.04 10.21
CA GLU A 191 -11.00 -10.45 11.11
C GLU A 191 -10.37 -10.09 12.47
N GLU A 192 -9.59 -11.00 13.04
CA GLU A 192 -8.83 -10.75 14.28
C GLU A 192 -7.83 -9.62 14.11
N LEU A 193 -7.09 -9.60 12.99
CA LEU A 193 -6.10 -8.57 12.71
C LEU A 193 -6.76 -7.20 12.51
N ALA A 194 -7.89 -7.14 11.83
CA ALA A 194 -8.66 -5.91 11.67
C ALA A 194 -9.15 -5.36 13.02
N GLN A 195 -9.63 -6.24 13.91
CA GLN A 195 -10.05 -5.85 15.26
C GLN A 195 -8.87 -5.31 16.09
N LEU A 196 -7.71 -5.98 16.05
CA LEU A 196 -6.50 -5.53 16.74
C LEU A 196 -6.04 -4.13 16.28
N ILE A 197 -6.09 -3.86 14.96
CA ILE A 197 -5.76 -2.53 14.42
C ILE A 197 -6.76 -1.48 14.91
N PHE A 198 -8.05 -1.80 14.87
CA PHE A 198 -9.10 -0.89 15.33
C PHE A 198 -8.94 -0.55 16.82
N ASP A 199 -8.72 -1.55 17.66
CA ASP A 199 -8.53 -1.36 19.10
C ASP A 199 -7.27 -0.54 19.41
N ALA A 200 -6.17 -0.76 18.68
CA ALA A 200 -4.94 0.01 18.84
C ALA A 200 -5.12 1.50 18.50
N LEU A 201 -5.98 1.81 17.52
CA LEU A 201 -6.30 3.20 17.15
C LEU A 201 -7.17 3.91 18.19
N LEU A 202 -8.08 3.20 18.85
CA LEU A 202 -8.92 3.76 19.93
C LEU A 202 -8.10 4.15 21.18
N HIS A 203 -6.90 3.60 21.35
CA HIS A 203 -6.02 3.83 22.50
C HIS A 203 -4.80 4.70 22.17
N ARG A 204 -4.80 5.37 21.03
CA ARG A 204 -3.72 6.24 20.53
C ARG A 204 -3.64 7.62 21.22
#